data_37efe8ae13855696914b80556066e7ef
#
_entry.id   37efe8ae13855696914b80556066e7ef
#
_cell.length_a   1.000
_cell.length_b   1.000
_cell.length_c   1.000
_cell.angle_alpha   90.00
_cell.angle_beta   90.00
_cell.angle_gamma   90.00
#
_symmetry.space_group_name_H-M   'P 1'
#
loop_
_entity.id
_entity.type
_entity.pdbx_description
1 polymer ?
#
loop_
_entity_poly.entity_id
_entity_poly.type
_entity_poly.pdbx_seq_one_letter_code
_entity_poly.pdbx_strand_id
1 'polypeptide(L)'
;MSSSYCRRIYSEVEEVGWEHLVKLGDDLTFLSFRVLDIKGRSHILEITLDKTYPRCPPSVSADVPYNLDLDWSLNSKLRDVVHQFQRHVNTLQEFWSTLDDIDRSLWVTDPIHSHRAMSYRQIKIGNDCCLILSINVNDPLSLPESRFLGSGTTVNSLRNIWKRNCKRWAKDKSFAENLAHVFDTKLPQPPHIKENEEQVECGICYAQFLPTDDELGAKSGSETDYRCENGSCSRAFHSVCLIDWLRSITTTRQSFDVLFGNCPYCSDPIAVKISTIM
;
A
#
# COMPACT_ATOMS: atom_id res chain seq x y z
N MET A 1 30.09 12.18 10.28
CA MET A 1 30.15 10.72 10.09
C MET A 1 31.49 10.30 9.51
N SER A 2 31.96 9.07 9.80
CA SER A 2 33.21 8.61 9.22
C SER A 2 33.00 8.20 7.75
N SER A 3 34.02 8.43 6.90
CA SER A 3 34.00 8.00 5.49
C SER A 3 33.77 6.51 5.34
N SER A 4 34.17 5.70 6.31
CA SER A 4 33.93 4.24 6.31
C SER A 4 32.45 3.88 6.53
N TYR A 5 31.73 4.64 7.37
CA TYR A 5 30.30 4.46 7.58
C TYR A 5 29.51 4.75 6.30
N CYS A 6 29.76 5.91 5.68
CA CYS A 6 29.08 6.26 4.42
C CYS A 6 29.31 5.21 3.33
N ARG A 7 30.56 4.79 3.14
CA ARG A 7 30.91 3.77 2.14
C ARG A 7 30.18 2.44 2.41
N ARG A 8 30.06 2.04 3.69
CA ARG A 8 29.31 0.85 4.07
C ARG A 8 27.84 0.97 3.68
N ILE A 9 27.16 2.06 4.07
CA ILE A 9 25.73 2.23 3.77
C ILE A 9 25.48 2.21 2.26
N TYR A 10 26.29 2.93 1.48
CA TYR A 10 26.17 2.92 0.02
C TYR A 10 26.37 1.51 -0.57
N SER A 11 27.35 0.76 -0.09
CA SER A 11 27.57 -0.63 -0.53
C SER A 11 26.42 -1.55 -0.16
N GLU A 12 25.84 -1.38 1.04
CA GLU A 12 24.73 -2.20 1.47
C GLU A 12 23.43 -1.84 0.75
N VAL A 13 23.21 -0.56 0.40
CA VAL A 13 22.09 -0.14 -0.47
C VAL A 13 22.25 -0.72 -1.88
N GLU A 14 23.48 -0.72 -2.43
CA GLU A 14 23.77 -1.35 -3.72
C GLU A 14 23.45 -2.87 -3.70
N GLU A 15 23.74 -3.57 -2.59
CA GLU A 15 23.38 -4.99 -2.43
C GLU A 15 21.85 -5.22 -2.37
N VAL A 16 21.06 -4.26 -1.86
CA VAL A 16 19.59 -4.30 -1.88
C VAL A 16 19.05 -3.97 -3.27
N GLY A 17 19.65 -3.02 -3.95
CA GLY A 17 19.24 -2.44 -5.23
C GLY A 17 18.71 -1.01 -5.05
N TRP A 18 19.32 -0.07 -5.77
CA TRP A 18 18.94 1.36 -5.74
C TRP A 18 17.51 1.59 -6.22
N GLU A 19 17.00 0.72 -7.08
CA GLU A 19 15.64 0.75 -7.61
C GLU A 19 14.56 0.53 -6.54
N HIS A 20 14.95 -0.09 -5.43
CA HIS A 20 14.07 -0.33 -4.28
C HIS A 20 14.09 0.82 -3.26
N LEU A 21 15.10 1.70 -3.34
CA LEU A 21 15.27 2.82 -2.41
C LEU A 21 14.30 3.94 -2.75
N VAL A 22 13.41 4.27 -1.82
CA VAL A 22 12.43 5.37 -1.94
C VAL A 22 12.97 6.66 -1.35
N LYS A 23 13.64 6.56 -0.20
CA LYS A 23 14.18 7.71 0.52
C LYS A 23 15.48 7.38 1.24
N LEU A 24 16.40 8.31 1.23
CA LEU A 24 17.65 8.27 1.98
C LEU A 24 17.80 9.58 2.75
N GLY A 25 17.97 9.50 4.07
CA GLY A 25 18.21 10.66 4.92
C GLY A 25 19.60 11.27 4.67
N ASP A 26 19.72 12.58 4.83
CA ASP A 26 20.96 13.31 4.58
C ASP A 26 22.13 12.83 5.45
N ASP A 27 21.81 12.32 6.64
CA ASP A 27 22.77 11.75 7.59
C ASP A 27 22.96 10.24 7.44
N LEU A 28 22.36 9.62 6.43
CA LEU A 28 22.41 8.17 6.16
C LEU A 28 21.94 7.30 7.34
N THR A 29 21.19 7.85 8.29
CA THR A 29 20.62 7.10 9.42
C THR A 29 19.20 6.64 9.15
N PHE A 30 18.53 7.20 8.14
CA PHE A 30 17.18 6.84 7.73
C PHE A 30 17.18 6.37 6.28
N LEU A 31 16.57 5.20 6.04
CA LEU A 31 16.36 4.65 4.71
C LEU A 31 14.91 4.18 4.59
N SER A 32 14.35 4.31 3.41
CA SER A 32 13.03 3.77 3.10
C SER A 32 13.12 2.95 1.81
N PHE A 33 12.67 1.70 1.86
CA PHE A 33 12.69 0.79 0.73
C PHE A 33 11.28 0.39 0.33
N ARG A 34 11.06 0.22 -0.96
CA ARG A 34 9.86 -0.38 -1.52
C ARG A 34 10.08 -1.88 -1.67
N VAL A 35 9.21 -2.65 -1.06
CA VAL A 35 9.24 -4.12 -1.11
C VAL A 35 7.92 -4.60 -1.72
N LEU A 36 7.99 -5.42 -2.76
CA LEU A 36 6.82 -6.03 -3.37
C LEU A 36 6.56 -7.39 -2.74
N ASP A 37 5.31 -7.68 -2.41
CA ASP A 37 4.90 -9.02 -2.01
C ASP A 37 4.69 -9.94 -3.23
N ILE A 38 4.42 -11.22 -2.99
CA ILE A 38 4.21 -12.22 -4.06
C ILE A 38 2.97 -11.94 -4.93
N LYS A 39 2.06 -11.06 -4.50
CA LYS A 39 0.90 -10.61 -5.28
C LYS A 39 1.11 -9.25 -5.95
N GLY A 40 2.33 -8.71 -5.87
CA GLY A 40 2.70 -7.42 -6.45
C GLY A 40 2.24 -6.20 -5.66
N ARG A 41 1.77 -6.37 -4.41
CA ARG A 41 1.44 -5.23 -3.54
C ARG A 41 2.71 -4.56 -3.08
N SER A 42 2.72 -3.23 -3.10
CA SER A 42 3.84 -2.41 -2.63
C SER A 42 3.75 -2.16 -1.12
N HIS A 43 4.85 -2.38 -0.43
CA HIS A 43 5.02 -2.10 1.00
C HIS A 43 6.22 -1.19 1.18
N ILE A 44 6.09 -0.21 2.08
CA ILE A 44 7.20 0.68 2.43
C ILE A 44 7.81 0.18 3.73
N LEU A 45 9.10 -0.13 3.66
CA LEU A 45 9.92 -0.49 4.82
C LEU A 45 10.81 0.67 5.18
N GLU A 46 10.58 1.28 6.33
CA GLU A 46 11.43 2.33 6.89
C GLU A 46 12.44 1.71 7.86
N ILE A 47 13.70 2.07 7.69
CA ILE A 47 14.82 1.58 8.48
C ILE A 47 15.54 2.77 9.11
N THR A 48 15.68 2.77 10.42
CA THR A 48 16.46 3.74 11.16
C THR A 48 17.70 3.07 11.74
N LEU A 49 18.88 3.59 11.39
CA LEU A 49 20.17 3.08 11.81
C LEU A 49 20.66 3.82 13.04
N ASP A 50 21.10 3.10 14.05
CA ASP A 50 21.84 3.67 15.18
C ASP A 50 23.27 4.04 14.77
N LYS A 51 23.87 4.99 15.49
CA LYS A 51 25.27 5.41 15.28
C LYS A 51 26.29 4.28 15.43
N THR A 52 25.92 3.23 16.14
CA THR A 52 26.76 2.05 16.39
C THR A 52 26.52 0.94 15.38
N TYR A 53 25.65 1.16 14.39
CA TYR A 53 25.40 0.19 13.31
C TYR A 53 26.71 -0.31 12.69
N PRO A 54 26.89 -1.63 12.45
CA PRO A 54 25.93 -2.74 12.59
C PRO A 54 25.94 -3.44 13.95
N ARG A 55 26.60 -2.92 14.97
CA ARG A 55 26.66 -3.54 16.31
C ARG A 55 25.28 -3.63 16.95
N CYS A 56 24.47 -2.57 16.79
CA CYS A 56 23.06 -2.59 17.17
C CYS A 56 22.18 -2.88 15.95
N PRO A 57 21.09 -3.67 16.11
CA PRO A 57 20.12 -3.86 15.05
C PRO A 57 19.48 -2.53 14.67
N PRO A 58 19.10 -2.35 13.39
CA PRO A 58 18.31 -1.20 12.99
C PRO A 58 16.90 -1.30 13.57
N SER A 59 16.26 -0.15 13.78
CA SER A 59 14.82 -0.08 14.02
C SER A 59 14.09 -0.13 12.69
N VAL A 60 12.98 -0.88 12.62
CA VAL A 60 12.17 -1.01 11.41
C VAL A 60 10.74 -0.57 11.68
N SER A 61 10.12 0.09 10.70
CA SER A 61 8.72 0.47 10.67
C SER A 61 8.15 0.16 9.29
N ALA A 62 6.91 -0.30 9.24
CA ALA A 62 6.22 -0.58 7.98
C ALA A 62 4.70 -0.58 8.19
N ASP A 63 3.93 -0.48 7.10
CA ASP A 63 2.48 -0.60 7.11
C ASP A 63 2.04 -2.07 7.18
N VAL A 64 2.31 -2.68 8.34
CA VAL A 64 1.98 -4.09 8.66
C VAL A 64 1.23 -4.18 9.98
N PRO A 65 0.37 -5.20 10.19
CA PRO A 65 -0.50 -5.29 11.38
C PRO A 65 0.26 -5.54 12.68
N TYR A 66 1.50 -6.00 12.62
CA TYR A 66 2.39 -6.17 13.76
C TYR A 66 3.85 -6.03 13.35
N ASN A 67 4.69 -5.58 14.26
CA ASN A 67 6.10 -5.31 14.00
C ASN A 67 6.87 -6.59 13.66
N LEU A 68 7.88 -6.41 12.81
CA LEU A 68 8.85 -7.44 12.50
C LEU A 68 9.89 -7.54 13.62
N ASP A 69 10.02 -8.72 14.23
CA ASP A 69 11.16 -9.03 15.08
C ASP A 69 12.35 -9.43 14.21
N LEU A 70 13.39 -8.58 14.21
CA LEU A 70 14.59 -8.81 13.41
C LEU A 70 15.52 -9.83 14.09
N ASP A 71 15.87 -10.87 13.35
CA ASP A 71 17.01 -11.72 13.68
C ASP A 71 18.29 -11.00 13.20
N TRP A 72 19.10 -10.54 14.16
CA TRP A 72 20.24 -9.68 13.89
C TRP A 72 21.53 -10.21 14.48
N SER A 73 22.58 -10.14 13.69
CA SER A 73 23.95 -10.48 14.09
C SER A 73 24.94 -9.39 13.62
N LEU A 74 26.17 -9.43 14.09
CA LEU A 74 27.23 -8.49 13.66
C LEU A 74 27.57 -8.58 12.18
N ASN A 75 27.23 -9.68 11.51
CA ASN A 75 27.44 -9.91 10.08
C ASN A 75 26.21 -9.57 9.25
N SER A 76 25.09 -9.24 9.88
CA SER A 76 23.85 -8.87 9.18
C SER A 76 24.00 -7.51 8.52
N LYS A 77 23.30 -7.33 7.41
CA LYS A 77 23.31 -6.14 6.54
C LYS A 77 21.87 -5.69 6.25
N LEU A 78 21.73 -4.53 5.60
CA LEU A 78 20.42 -4.02 5.15
C LEU A 78 19.68 -5.03 4.27
N ARG A 79 20.40 -5.77 3.42
CA ARG A 79 19.79 -6.83 2.60
C ARG A 79 19.10 -7.90 3.44
N ASP A 80 19.66 -8.26 4.60
CA ASP A 80 19.07 -9.27 5.47
C ASP A 80 17.78 -8.74 6.13
N VAL A 81 17.72 -7.45 6.45
CA VAL A 81 16.51 -6.77 6.93
C VAL A 81 15.40 -6.84 5.87
N VAL A 82 15.72 -6.44 4.63
CA VAL A 82 14.77 -6.46 3.53
C VAL A 82 14.27 -7.87 3.24
N HIS A 83 15.16 -8.88 3.26
CA HIS A 83 14.77 -10.28 3.07
C HIS A 83 13.89 -10.81 4.20
N GLN A 84 14.16 -10.44 5.46
CA GLN A 84 13.32 -10.81 6.59
C GLN A 84 11.95 -10.16 6.47
N PHE A 85 11.89 -8.89 6.09
CA PHE A 85 10.65 -8.20 5.83
C PHE A 85 9.88 -8.82 4.66
N GLN A 86 10.55 -9.15 3.55
CA GLN A 86 9.95 -9.85 2.42
C GLN A 86 9.28 -11.17 2.83
N ARG A 87 9.95 -11.96 3.67
CA ARG A 87 9.37 -13.19 4.21
C ARG A 87 8.16 -12.89 5.11
N HIS A 88 8.27 -11.87 5.95
CA HIS A 88 7.20 -11.44 6.84
C HIS A 88 5.94 -11.04 6.06
N VAL A 89 6.05 -10.16 5.06
CA VAL A 89 4.90 -9.74 4.25
C VAL A 89 4.29 -10.91 3.45
N ASN A 90 5.10 -11.90 3.08
CA ASN A 90 4.60 -13.07 2.41
C ASN A 90 3.74 -13.98 3.33
N THR A 91 3.91 -13.94 4.64
CA THR A 91 3.03 -14.65 5.58
C THR A 91 1.67 -13.98 5.74
N LEU A 92 1.55 -12.71 5.41
CA LEU A 92 0.33 -11.92 5.56
C LEU A 92 -0.61 -11.94 4.34
N GLN A 93 -0.31 -12.77 3.35
CA GLN A 93 -1.04 -12.80 2.07
C GLN A 93 -2.52 -13.13 2.20
N GLU A 94 -2.87 -14.09 3.06
CA GLU A 94 -4.26 -14.46 3.29
C GLU A 94 -5.02 -13.34 4.00
N PHE A 95 -4.39 -12.73 5.01
CA PHE A 95 -4.94 -11.58 5.72
C PHE A 95 -5.25 -10.41 4.78
N TRP A 96 -4.30 -9.98 3.96
CA TRP A 96 -4.54 -8.89 3.03
C TRP A 96 -5.53 -9.24 1.92
N SER A 97 -5.54 -10.49 1.46
CA SER A 97 -6.54 -10.93 0.48
C SER A 97 -7.94 -10.89 1.05
N THR A 98 -8.09 -11.22 2.33
CA THR A 98 -9.36 -11.10 3.06
C THR A 98 -9.79 -9.64 3.20
N LEU A 99 -8.85 -8.73 3.52
CA LEU A 99 -9.15 -7.30 3.55
C LEU A 99 -9.55 -6.76 2.18
N ASP A 100 -8.82 -7.15 1.12
CA ASP A 100 -9.13 -6.76 -0.26
C ASP A 100 -10.53 -7.28 -0.69
N ASP A 101 -10.92 -8.48 -0.25
CA ASP A 101 -12.27 -9.02 -0.50
C ASP A 101 -13.34 -8.22 0.23
N ILE A 102 -13.13 -7.90 1.50
CA ILE A 102 -14.02 -7.06 2.30
C ILE A 102 -14.19 -5.68 1.64
N ASP A 103 -13.07 -5.02 1.31
CA ASP A 103 -13.06 -3.67 0.75
C ASP A 103 -13.76 -3.61 -0.63
N ARG A 104 -13.73 -4.71 -1.40
CA ARG A 104 -14.38 -4.82 -2.71
C ARG A 104 -15.86 -5.16 -2.62
N SER A 105 -16.23 -6.04 -1.69
CA SER A 105 -17.57 -6.66 -1.65
C SER A 105 -18.53 -6.00 -0.68
N LEU A 106 -18.06 -5.19 0.26
CA LEU A 106 -18.84 -4.57 1.31
C LEU A 106 -18.69 -3.04 1.32
N TRP A 107 -19.67 -2.33 1.82
CA TRP A 107 -19.60 -0.89 1.98
C TRP A 107 -18.77 -0.54 3.22
N VAL A 108 -17.45 -0.42 3.04
CA VAL A 108 -16.52 0.01 4.08
C VAL A 108 -16.60 1.53 4.23
N THR A 109 -16.80 2.00 5.45
CA THR A 109 -16.88 3.43 5.81
C THR A 109 -15.67 3.92 6.58
N ASP A 110 -14.90 3.02 7.17
CA ASP A 110 -13.64 3.29 7.86
C ASP A 110 -12.77 2.01 7.86
N PRO A 111 -11.49 2.11 7.46
CA PRO A 111 -10.80 3.29 6.94
C PRO A 111 -11.28 3.67 5.53
N ILE A 112 -11.33 4.97 5.23
CA ILE A 112 -11.72 5.49 3.90
C ILE A 112 -10.72 5.04 2.84
N HIS A 113 -9.43 5.00 3.21
CA HIS A 113 -8.36 4.47 2.38
C HIS A 113 -7.86 3.15 2.96
N SER A 114 -7.60 2.18 2.09
CA SER A 114 -7.12 0.86 2.51
C SER A 114 -5.76 0.99 3.19
N HIS A 115 -5.71 0.72 4.50
CA HIS A 115 -4.48 0.64 5.29
C HIS A 115 -4.12 -0.82 5.56
N ARG A 116 -2.89 -1.21 5.22
CA ARG A 116 -2.40 -2.59 5.35
C ARG A 116 -2.14 -3.00 6.82
N ALA A 117 -1.84 -2.01 7.69
CA ALA A 117 -1.64 -2.26 9.12
C ALA A 117 -2.94 -2.45 9.89
N MET A 118 -4.06 -1.92 9.39
CA MET A 118 -5.32 -1.95 10.11
C MET A 118 -6.03 -3.29 9.92
N SER A 119 -6.22 -4.03 11.02
CA SER A 119 -6.93 -5.30 11.03
C SER A 119 -8.44 -5.16 11.21
N TYR A 120 -8.99 -3.95 11.23
CA TYR A 120 -10.43 -3.74 11.33
C TYR A 120 -10.99 -3.07 10.07
N ARG A 121 -12.31 -3.28 9.87
CA ARG A 121 -13.12 -2.57 8.89
C ARG A 121 -14.46 -2.21 9.50
N GLN A 122 -14.86 -0.95 9.35
CA GLN A 122 -16.20 -0.51 9.67
C GLN A 122 -17.05 -0.58 8.42
N ILE A 123 -18.08 -1.41 8.42
CA ILE A 123 -18.98 -1.60 7.30
C ILE A 123 -20.37 -1.06 7.61
N LYS A 124 -21.06 -0.55 6.60
CA LYS A 124 -22.46 -0.15 6.71
C LYS A 124 -23.37 -1.37 6.61
N ILE A 125 -24.28 -1.53 7.57
CA ILE A 125 -25.23 -2.66 7.60
C ILE A 125 -26.69 -2.22 7.56
N GLY A 126 -26.96 -0.92 7.54
CA GLY A 126 -28.29 -0.30 7.47
C GLY A 126 -28.19 1.22 7.41
N ASN A 127 -29.30 1.92 7.38
CA ASN A 127 -29.30 3.38 7.23
C ASN A 127 -28.53 4.08 8.35
N ASP A 128 -28.71 3.64 9.62
CA ASP A 128 -28.10 4.27 10.80
C ASP A 128 -27.23 3.32 11.62
N CYS A 129 -26.81 2.21 11.03
CA CYS A 129 -26.02 1.18 11.72
C CYS A 129 -24.77 0.80 10.95
N CYS A 130 -23.68 0.72 11.70
CA CYS A 130 -22.41 0.19 11.22
C CYS A 130 -21.96 -1.00 12.09
N LEU A 131 -21.14 -1.85 11.47
CA LEU A 131 -20.50 -2.98 12.12
C LEU A 131 -18.99 -2.84 11.97
N ILE A 132 -18.28 -2.80 13.09
CA ILE A 132 -16.83 -2.90 13.11
C ILE A 132 -16.48 -4.37 13.21
N LEU A 133 -15.71 -4.85 12.24
CA LEU A 133 -15.15 -6.19 12.18
C LEU A 133 -13.66 -6.12 12.46
N SER A 134 -13.18 -6.82 13.49
CA SER A 134 -11.75 -7.01 13.74
C SER A 134 -11.33 -8.37 13.23
N ILE A 135 -10.48 -8.37 12.21
CA ILE A 135 -10.03 -9.56 11.50
C ILE A 135 -8.78 -10.12 12.18
N ASN A 136 -8.79 -11.41 12.52
CA ASN A 136 -7.62 -12.04 13.10
C ASN A 136 -6.53 -12.22 12.04
N VAL A 137 -5.37 -11.61 12.26
CA VAL A 137 -4.25 -11.64 11.30
C VAL A 137 -3.74 -13.07 11.06
N ASN A 138 -3.75 -13.92 12.09
CA ASN A 138 -3.26 -15.28 12.01
C ASN A 138 -4.30 -16.31 11.51
N ASP A 139 -5.58 -15.95 11.52
CA ASP A 139 -6.68 -16.77 10.98
C ASP A 139 -7.75 -15.85 10.37
N PRO A 140 -7.46 -15.24 9.21
CA PRO A 140 -8.28 -14.17 8.65
C PRO A 140 -9.68 -14.61 8.22
N LEU A 141 -9.86 -15.91 7.94
CA LEU A 141 -11.15 -16.48 7.54
C LEU A 141 -12.02 -16.91 8.73
N SER A 142 -11.50 -16.80 9.95
CA SER A 142 -12.28 -17.08 11.16
C SER A 142 -13.38 -16.04 11.39
N LEU A 143 -14.34 -16.38 12.24
CA LEU A 143 -15.37 -15.45 12.69
C LEU A 143 -14.71 -14.20 13.31
N PRO A 144 -14.91 -12.98 12.76
CA PRO A 144 -14.30 -11.78 13.27
C PRO A 144 -14.92 -11.35 14.60
N GLU A 145 -14.15 -10.64 15.41
CA GLU A 145 -14.73 -9.89 16.51
C GLU A 145 -15.62 -8.76 15.97
N SER A 146 -16.77 -8.57 16.60
CA SER A 146 -17.78 -7.66 16.09
C SER A 146 -18.21 -6.61 17.10
N ARG A 147 -18.29 -5.35 16.67
CA ARG A 147 -18.84 -4.25 17.47
C ARG A 147 -19.87 -3.49 16.64
N PHE A 148 -21.07 -3.32 17.18
CA PHE A 148 -22.17 -2.61 16.51
C PHE A 148 -22.24 -1.16 16.94
N LEU A 149 -22.41 -0.24 15.98
CA LEU A 149 -22.59 1.19 16.15
C LEU A 149 -23.93 1.62 15.54
N GLY A 150 -24.68 2.47 16.25
CA GLY A 150 -25.96 3.00 15.78
C GLY A 150 -27.00 3.18 16.88
N SER A 151 -28.27 3.33 16.51
CA SER A 151 -29.37 3.51 17.48
C SER A 151 -29.60 2.26 18.34
N GLY A 152 -29.93 2.45 19.63
CA GLY A 152 -29.97 1.37 20.62
C GLY A 152 -30.92 0.22 20.29
N THR A 153 -32.09 0.49 19.73
CA THR A 153 -33.09 -0.53 19.38
C THR A 153 -32.61 -1.41 18.22
N THR A 154 -32.13 -0.79 17.16
CA THR A 154 -31.63 -1.49 15.95
C THR A 154 -30.36 -2.29 16.26
N VAL A 155 -29.43 -1.69 16.99
CA VAL A 155 -28.18 -2.35 17.41
C VAL A 155 -28.46 -3.58 18.26
N ASN A 156 -29.43 -3.51 19.20
CA ASN A 156 -29.76 -4.66 20.03
C ASN A 156 -30.38 -5.81 19.21
N SER A 157 -31.22 -5.50 18.25
CA SER A 157 -31.78 -6.50 17.33
C SER A 157 -30.67 -7.20 16.51
N LEU A 158 -29.79 -6.43 15.88
CA LEU A 158 -28.67 -6.96 15.08
C LEU A 158 -27.69 -7.79 15.92
N ARG A 159 -27.40 -7.34 17.15
CA ARG A 159 -26.55 -8.09 18.09
C ARG A 159 -27.17 -9.43 18.47
N ASN A 160 -28.48 -9.48 18.66
CA ASN A 160 -29.19 -10.73 18.95
C ASN A 160 -29.16 -11.70 17.74
N ILE A 161 -29.36 -11.18 16.52
CA ILE A 161 -29.24 -11.96 15.28
C ILE A 161 -27.82 -12.50 15.16
N TRP A 162 -26.80 -11.68 15.33
CA TRP A 162 -25.40 -12.09 15.31
C TRP A 162 -25.12 -13.23 16.30
N LYS A 163 -25.46 -13.05 17.58
CA LYS A 163 -25.25 -14.08 18.60
C LYS A 163 -25.92 -15.41 18.29
N ARG A 164 -27.10 -15.38 17.69
CA ARG A 164 -27.85 -16.58 17.32
C ARG A 164 -27.23 -17.29 16.11
N ASN A 165 -26.77 -16.53 15.11
CA ASN A 165 -26.40 -17.04 13.80
C ASN A 165 -24.89 -17.12 13.56
N CYS A 166 -24.03 -16.57 14.44
CA CYS A 166 -22.56 -16.57 14.23
C CYS A 166 -21.98 -17.99 14.03
N LYS A 167 -22.64 -19.02 14.55
CA LYS A 167 -22.27 -20.44 14.35
C LYS A 167 -22.39 -20.91 12.90
N ARG A 168 -23.08 -20.14 12.02
CA ARG A 168 -23.21 -20.44 10.59
C ARG A 168 -22.03 -19.94 9.78
N TRP A 169 -21.06 -19.25 10.45
CA TRP A 169 -19.84 -18.79 9.80
C TRP A 169 -19.02 -19.96 9.28
N ALA A 170 -18.61 -19.90 8.02
CA ALA A 170 -17.86 -20.95 7.35
C ALA A 170 -16.63 -20.35 6.65
N LYS A 171 -15.46 -20.97 6.86
CA LYS A 171 -14.18 -20.45 6.31
C LYS A 171 -14.06 -20.61 4.78
N ASP A 172 -14.87 -21.44 4.18
CA ASP A 172 -14.93 -21.70 2.74
C ASP A 172 -15.78 -20.69 1.96
N LYS A 173 -16.44 -19.75 2.67
CA LYS A 173 -17.26 -18.69 2.10
C LYS A 173 -16.58 -17.35 2.20
N SER A 174 -16.89 -16.46 1.24
CA SER A 174 -16.47 -15.06 1.30
C SER A 174 -17.05 -14.33 2.52
N PHE A 175 -16.44 -13.21 2.93
CA PHE A 175 -16.97 -12.40 4.03
C PHE A 175 -18.39 -11.90 3.76
N ALA A 176 -18.67 -11.47 2.52
CA ALA A 176 -20.00 -10.98 2.14
C ALA A 176 -21.06 -12.08 2.25
N GLU A 177 -20.77 -13.31 1.79
CA GLU A 177 -21.67 -14.46 1.92
C GLU A 177 -21.90 -14.83 3.38
N ASN A 178 -20.83 -14.90 4.18
CA ASN A 178 -20.93 -15.19 5.60
C ASN A 178 -21.81 -14.17 6.34
N LEU A 179 -21.59 -12.89 6.10
CA LEU A 179 -22.40 -11.83 6.70
C LEU A 179 -23.85 -11.89 6.26
N ALA A 180 -24.12 -12.16 4.97
CA ALA A 180 -25.49 -12.35 4.47
C ALA A 180 -26.18 -13.54 5.15
N HIS A 181 -25.47 -14.65 5.39
CA HIS A 181 -25.99 -15.80 6.12
C HIS A 181 -26.21 -15.53 7.62
N VAL A 182 -25.34 -14.73 8.24
CA VAL A 182 -25.50 -14.38 9.65
C VAL A 182 -26.68 -13.44 9.86
N PHE A 183 -26.85 -12.44 8.99
CA PHE A 183 -27.94 -11.46 9.11
C PHE A 183 -29.24 -11.88 8.43
N ASP A 184 -29.25 -13.02 7.70
CA ASP A 184 -30.38 -13.48 6.89
C ASP A 184 -30.86 -12.40 5.89
N THR A 185 -29.94 -11.52 5.42
CA THR A 185 -30.24 -10.44 4.48
C THR A 185 -29.00 -10.04 3.67
N LYS A 186 -29.23 -9.50 2.48
CA LYS A 186 -28.14 -8.87 1.72
C LYS A 186 -27.74 -7.56 2.37
N LEU A 187 -26.45 -7.36 2.55
CA LEU A 187 -25.91 -6.11 3.05
C LEU A 187 -26.00 -5.00 1.99
N PRO A 188 -26.07 -3.72 2.44
CA PRO A 188 -25.97 -2.60 1.53
C PRO A 188 -24.67 -2.68 0.73
N GLN A 189 -24.81 -2.60 -0.58
CA GLN A 189 -23.64 -2.44 -1.46
C GLN A 189 -23.07 -1.03 -1.28
N PRO A 190 -21.76 -0.83 -1.46
CA PRO A 190 -21.23 0.51 -1.59
C PRO A 190 -22.11 1.24 -2.59
N PRO A 191 -22.50 2.52 -2.33
CA PRO A 191 -23.14 3.30 -3.37
C PRO A 191 -22.27 3.03 -4.59
N HIS A 192 -22.90 2.58 -5.67
CA HIS A 192 -22.20 2.61 -6.95
C HIS A 192 -21.77 4.08 -7.11
N ILE A 193 -20.61 4.41 -6.57
CA ILE A 193 -19.73 5.26 -7.29
C ILE A 193 -19.65 4.42 -8.56
N LYS A 194 -20.45 4.82 -9.58
CA LYS A 194 -19.96 4.57 -10.91
C LYS A 194 -18.48 4.89 -10.73
N GLU A 195 -17.61 3.88 -10.74
CA GLU A 195 -16.39 4.09 -11.43
C GLU A 195 -16.93 4.65 -12.74
N ASN A 196 -17.14 5.97 -12.76
CA ASN A 196 -16.75 6.64 -13.93
C ASN A 196 -15.39 6.00 -14.08
N GLU A 197 -15.21 5.20 -15.09
CA GLU A 197 -13.98 5.27 -15.85
C GLU A 197 -13.83 6.78 -15.98
N GLU A 198 -13.41 7.43 -14.90
CA GLU A 198 -12.97 8.80 -14.88
C GLU A 198 -11.83 8.66 -15.82
N GLN A 199 -12.12 9.12 -16.98
CA GLN A 199 -11.14 9.33 -18.03
C GLN A 199 -10.00 10.00 -17.29
N VAL A 200 -9.03 9.17 -16.85
CA VAL A 200 -8.01 9.60 -15.90
C VAL A 200 -7.03 10.42 -16.73
N GLU A 201 -7.31 11.72 -16.79
CA GLU A 201 -6.49 12.67 -17.50
C GLU A 201 -5.13 12.81 -16.82
N CYS A 202 -4.10 12.85 -17.62
CA CYS A 202 -2.75 13.16 -17.16
C CYS A 202 -2.70 14.53 -16.51
N GLY A 203 -2.18 14.62 -15.30
CA GLY A 203 -2.04 15.88 -14.56
C GLY A 203 -1.10 16.90 -15.25
N ILE A 204 -0.39 16.55 -16.29
CA ILE A 204 0.54 17.44 -17.01
C ILE A 204 -0.02 17.87 -18.35
N CYS A 205 -0.41 16.93 -19.23
CA CYS A 205 -0.92 17.26 -20.56
C CYS A 205 -2.45 17.36 -20.63
N TYR A 206 -3.16 17.01 -19.56
CA TYR A 206 -4.63 17.02 -19.42
C TYR A 206 -5.36 16.15 -20.46
N ALA A 207 -4.65 15.27 -21.14
CA ALA A 207 -5.21 14.30 -22.06
C ALA A 207 -5.30 12.91 -21.39
N GLN A 208 -6.29 12.12 -21.77
CA GLN A 208 -6.46 10.75 -21.34
C GLN A 208 -5.45 9.83 -22.04
N PHE A 209 -5.25 10.03 -23.32
CA PHE A 209 -4.32 9.31 -24.17
C PHE A 209 -3.23 10.22 -24.70
N LEU A 210 -2.01 9.70 -24.80
CA LEU A 210 -0.96 10.39 -25.56
C LEU A 210 -1.35 10.53 -27.04
N PRO A 211 -0.94 11.59 -27.73
CA PRO A 211 -1.16 11.69 -29.17
C PRO A 211 -0.51 10.51 -29.91
N THR A 212 -1.12 10.12 -31.03
CA THR A 212 -0.55 9.14 -31.93
C THR A 212 0.55 9.81 -32.74
N ASP A 213 1.78 9.67 -32.29
CA ASP A 213 2.96 10.28 -32.90
C ASP A 213 4.08 9.24 -33.01
N ASP A 214 4.73 9.19 -34.17
CA ASP A 214 5.83 8.25 -34.42
C ASP A 214 7.04 8.51 -33.50
N GLU A 215 7.22 9.74 -33.00
CA GLU A 215 8.28 10.10 -32.06
C GLU A 215 8.08 9.46 -30.68
N LEU A 216 6.85 9.12 -30.30
CA LEU A 216 6.51 8.48 -29.03
C LEU A 216 6.69 6.95 -29.05
N GLY A 217 6.94 6.36 -30.20
CA GLY A 217 7.18 4.94 -30.38
C GLY A 217 6.11 4.07 -29.73
N ALA A 218 6.51 3.11 -28.90
CA ALA A 218 5.59 2.20 -28.19
C ALA A 218 4.65 2.86 -27.19
N LYS A 219 4.87 4.14 -26.82
CA LYS A 219 4.00 4.94 -25.94
C LYS A 219 2.96 5.76 -26.69
N SER A 220 2.99 5.79 -28.02
CA SER A 220 2.01 6.46 -28.88
C SER A 220 0.60 5.98 -28.56
N GLY A 221 -0.32 6.92 -28.27
CA GLY A 221 -1.72 6.60 -27.92
C GLY A 221 -1.93 5.86 -26.61
N SER A 222 -0.92 5.75 -25.71
CA SER A 222 -1.08 5.06 -24.44
C SER A 222 -1.84 5.89 -23.40
N GLU A 223 -2.52 5.21 -22.49
CA GLU A 223 -3.16 5.79 -21.31
C GLU A 223 -2.13 6.20 -20.25
N THR A 224 -2.62 6.89 -19.18
CA THR A 224 -1.79 7.21 -18.02
C THR A 224 -1.27 5.93 -17.34
N ASP A 225 0.04 5.83 -17.21
CA ASP A 225 0.76 4.63 -16.72
C ASP A 225 1.53 4.86 -15.40
N TYR A 226 1.44 6.06 -14.84
CA TYR A 226 2.04 6.42 -13.55
C TYR A 226 1.00 7.12 -12.66
N ARG A 227 0.98 6.78 -11.37
CA ARG A 227 0.12 7.42 -10.38
C ARG A 227 0.96 7.84 -9.17
N CYS A 228 0.72 9.08 -8.66
CA CYS A 228 1.37 9.53 -7.43
C CYS A 228 1.00 8.62 -6.27
N GLU A 229 2.01 8.17 -5.52
CA GLU A 229 1.85 7.22 -4.41
C GLU A 229 1.31 7.87 -3.13
N ASN A 230 1.29 9.20 -3.05
CA ASN A 230 0.61 9.90 -1.98
C ASN A 230 -0.90 9.69 -2.09
N GLY A 231 -1.48 8.97 -1.10
CA GLY A 231 -2.90 8.64 -1.06
C GLY A 231 -3.84 9.85 -1.07
N SER A 232 -3.37 11.03 -0.61
CA SER A 232 -4.13 12.28 -0.67
C SER A 232 -4.05 12.96 -2.04
N CYS A 233 -3.07 12.62 -2.88
CA CYS A 233 -2.87 13.18 -4.21
C CYS A 233 -3.43 12.25 -5.28
N SER A 234 -2.95 11.02 -5.35
CA SER A 234 -3.33 9.95 -6.30
C SER A 234 -3.44 10.41 -7.76
N ARG A 235 -2.79 11.53 -8.13
CA ARG A 235 -2.85 12.11 -9.47
C ARG A 235 -2.17 11.19 -10.47
N ALA A 236 -2.81 10.98 -11.61
CA ALA A 236 -2.28 10.16 -12.68
C ALA A 236 -1.48 10.97 -13.69
N PHE A 237 -0.52 10.32 -14.33
CA PHE A 237 0.36 10.91 -15.33
C PHE A 237 0.69 9.89 -16.42
N HIS A 238 1.00 10.35 -17.62
CA HIS A 238 1.79 9.56 -18.54
C HIS A 238 3.24 9.61 -18.05
N SER A 239 3.93 8.49 -18.01
CA SER A 239 5.35 8.43 -17.62
C SER A 239 6.22 9.36 -18.49
N VAL A 240 5.92 9.46 -19.78
CA VAL A 240 6.60 10.37 -20.71
C VAL A 240 6.44 11.84 -20.26
N CYS A 241 5.22 12.28 -20.00
CA CYS A 241 4.97 13.65 -19.53
C CYS A 241 5.66 13.94 -18.20
N LEU A 242 5.68 12.96 -17.30
CA LEU A 242 6.32 13.10 -15.99
C LEU A 242 7.85 13.14 -16.11
N ILE A 243 8.44 12.34 -17.01
CA ILE A 243 9.86 12.39 -17.35
C ILE A 243 10.25 13.77 -17.89
N ASP A 244 9.49 14.32 -18.84
CA ASP A 244 9.76 15.63 -19.43
C ASP A 244 9.62 16.76 -18.39
N TRP A 245 8.59 16.68 -17.54
CA TRP A 245 8.43 17.57 -16.41
C TRP A 245 9.65 17.53 -15.48
N LEU A 246 10.06 16.34 -15.05
CA LEU A 246 11.19 16.18 -14.15
C LEU A 246 12.51 16.68 -14.77
N ARG A 247 12.72 16.47 -16.06
CA ARG A 247 13.90 16.98 -16.78
C ARG A 247 13.95 18.51 -16.85
N SER A 248 12.80 19.17 -16.82
CA SER A 248 12.72 20.64 -16.80
C SER A 248 13.06 21.26 -15.44
N ILE A 249 13.12 20.44 -14.37
CA ILE A 249 13.35 20.91 -13.00
C ILE A 249 14.81 20.71 -12.61
N THR A 250 15.46 21.77 -12.15
CA THR A 250 16.90 21.77 -11.78
C THR A 250 17.24 20.93 -10.55
N THR A 251 16.25 20.63 -9.70
CA THR A 251 16.41 19.81 -8.49
C THR A 251 16.27 18.32 -8.73
N THR A 252 15.85 17.92 -9.94
CA THR A 252 15.73 16.51 -10.33
C THR A 252 17.11 15.85 -10.35
N ARG A 253 17.19 14.66 -9.79
CA ARG A 253 18.41 13.83 -9.81
C ARG A 253 18.15 12.62 -10.69
N GLN A 254 19.14 12.23 -11.47
CA GLN A 254 19.09 11.00 -12.25
C GLN A 254 20.12 10.00 -11.70
N SER A 255 19.67 8.76 -11.52
CA SER A 255 20.56 7.64 -11.25
C SER A 255 20.22 6.53 -12.21
N PHE A 256 21.17 6.15 -13.08
CA PHE A 256 20.97 5.21 -14.18
C PHE A 256 19.74 5.57 -15.06
N ASP A 257 18.74 4.70 -15.10
CA ASP A 257 17.52 4.82 -15.89
C ASP A 257 16.32 5.35 -15.06
N VAL A 258 16.57 5.93 -13.88
CA VAL A 258 15.54 6.47 -12.99
C VAL A 258 15.76 7.96 -12.73
N LEU A 259 14.69 8.74 -12.87
CA LEU A 259 14.61 10.14 -12.45
C LEU A 259 13.94 10.23 -11.08
N PHE A 260 14.57 10.98 -10.19
CA PHE A 260 14.06 11.27 -8.84
C PHE A 260 13.73 12.75 -8.73
N GLY A 261 12.54 13.05 -8.27
CA GLY A 261 12.08 14.41 -8.07
C GLY A 261 10.82 14.46 -7.23
N ASN A 262 10.04 15.53 -7.36
CA ASN A 262 8.84 15.73 -6.58
C ASN A 262 7.60 15.75 -7.48
N CYS A 263 6.48 15.26 -6.95
CA CYS A 263 5.19 15.32 -7.63
C CYS A 263 4.81 16.78 -7.93
N PRO A 264 4.34 17.11 -9.16
CA PRO A 264 3.92 18.47 -9.51
C PRO A 264 2.80 19.04 -8.64
N TYR A 265 2.03 18.19 -7.98
CA TYR A 265 0.84 18.58 -7.22
C TYR A 265 1.01 18.59 -5.71
N CYS A 266 1.58 17.54 -5.15
CA CYS A 266 1.72 17.41 -3.69
C CYS A 266 3.15 17.59 -3.18
N SER A 267 4.11 17.73 -4.09
CA SER A 267 5.54 17.84 -3.78
C SER A 267 6.16 16.62 -3.08
N ASP A 268 5.45 15.52 -2.98
CA ASP A 268 6.01 14.28 -2.44
C ASP A 268 7.04 13.68 -3.40
N PRO A 269 8.06 12.99 -2.86
CA PRO A 269 9.07 12.33 -3.68
C PRO A 269 8.48 11.31 -4.64
N ILE A 270 8.93 11.35 -5.88
CA ILE A 270 8.55 10.41 -6.93
C ILE A 270 9.79 9.89 -7.66
N ALA A 271 9.71 8.66 -8.16
CA ALA A 271 10.75 8.03 -8.95
C ALA A 271 10.15 7.47 -10.24
N VAL A 272 10.68 7.86 -11.40
CA VAL A 272 10.16 7.44 -12.70
C VAL A 272 11.27 6.80 -13.50
N LYS A 273 11.01 5.59 -13.99
CA LYS A 273 11.95 4.85 -14.84
C LYS A 273 11.92 5.40 -16.26
N ILE A 274 13.08 5.76 -16.77
CA ILE A 274 13.27 6.14 -18.18
C ILE A 274 13.24 4.83 -19.00
N SER A 275 12.07 4.48 -19.54
CA SER A 275 12.03 3.39 -20.51
C SER A 275 12.80 3.84 -21.75
N THR A 276 13.87 3.16 -22.08
CA THR A 276 14.61 3.40 -23.32
C THR A 276 13.63 3.13 -24.48
N ILE A 277 13.25 4.18 -25.19
CA ILE A 277 12.53 4.07 -26.45
C ILE A 277 13.54 3.49 -27.43
N MET A 278 13.46 2.18 -27.68
CA MET A 278 14.08 1.57 -28.84
C MET A 278 13.06 1.44 -29.95
#